data_224ca421365ed2064690d2cea4f11c75
#
_entry.id   224ca421365ed2064690d2cea4f11c75
#
_cell.length_a   1.000
_cell.length_b   1.000
_cell.length_c   1.000
_cell.angle_alpha   90.00
_cell.angle_beta   90.00
_cell.angle_gamma   90.00
#
_symmetry.space_group_name_H-M   'P 1'
#
loop_
_entity.id
_entity.type
_entity.pdbx_description
1 polymer ?
#
loop_
_entity_poly.entity_id
_entity_poly.type
_entity_poly.pdbx_seq_one_letter_code
_entity_poly.pdbx_strand_id
1 'polypeptide(L)'
;MLPAKLIATLFGVTFILVGLLGFVPNPIVAPDGLFAVNTMHNLVHILTGAGFLAGGHLGYARQTIIGIGVAYVAVTIIGFLTTGNMLLGLVHINEADRWLHAALAVAILAAGYVTTDVKTASAS
;
A
#
# COMPACT_ATOMS: atom_id res chain seq x y z
N MET A 1 13.40 12.99 12.97
CA MET A 1 12.64 12.29 11.94
C MET A 1 11.85 11.15 12.57
N LEU A 2 10.78 10.74 11.92
CA LEU A 2 9.91 9.67 12.44
C LEU A 2 10.59 8.31 12.31
N PRO A 3 10.33 7.38 13.26
CA PRO A 3 10.86 6.02 13.16
C PRO A 3 10.23 5.28 11.98
N ALA A 4 11.05 4.84 11.06
CA ALA A 4 10.57 4.15 9.86
C ALA A 4 9.84 2.85 10.22
N LYS A 5 10.32 2.11 11.22
CA LYS A 5 9.67 0.87 11.65
C LYS A 5 8.23 1.09 12.12
N LEU A 6 7.99 2.17 12.88
CA LEU A 6 6.63 2.50 13.31
C LEU A 6 5.74 2.79 12.11
N ILE A 7 6.22 3.60 11.19
CA ILE A 7 5.45 3.99 10.00
C ILE A 7 5.19 2.76 9.11
N ALA A 8 6.19 1.92 8.88
CA ALA A 8 6.02 0.69 8.12
C ALA A 8 4.99 -0.24 8.79
N THR A 9 5.01 -0.32 10.11
CA THR A 9 4.04 -1.13 10.85
C THR A 9 2.62 -0.58 10.67
N LEU A 10 2.44 0.74 10.78
CA LEU A 10 1.13 1.37 10.60
C LEU A 10 0.60 1.17 9.18
N PHE A 11 1.42 1.39 8.16
CA PHE A 11 1.03 1.09 6.79
C PHE A 11 0.70 -0.39 6.60
N GLY A 12 1.56 -1.27 7.14
CA GLY A 12 1.38 -2.71 6.99
C GLY A 12 0.06 -3.20 7.56
N VAL A 13 -0.26 -2.80 8.78
CA VAL A 13 -1.52 -3.17 9.43
C VAL A 13 -2.71 -2.61 8.64
N THR A 14 -2.62 -1.35 8.21
CA THR A 14 -3.70 -0.71 7.45
C THR A 14 -3.97 -1.45 6.14
N PHE A 15 -2.93 -1.77 5.36
CA PHE A 15 -3.08 -2.47 4.09
C PHE A 15 -3.68 -3.87 4.29
N ILE A 16 -3.24 -4.60 5.33
CA ILE A 16 -3.80 -5.93 5.63
C ILE A 16 -5.27 -5.80 6.00
N LEU A 17 -5.63 -4.86 6.87
CA LEU A 17 -7.01 -4.67 7.27
C LEU A 17 -7.91 -4.30 6.09
N VAL A 18 -7.44 -3.42 5.21
CA VAL A 18 -8.21 -3.04 4.01
C VAL A 18 -8.36 -4.24 3.07
N GLY A 19 -7.30 -5.02 2.89
CA GLY A 19 -7.37 -6.22 2.08
C GLY A 19 -8.35 -7.25 2.63
N LEU A 20 -8.36 -7.46 3.93
CA LEU A 20 -9.32 -8.35 4.59
C LEU A 20 -10.75 -7.80 4.49
N LEU A 21 -10.91 -6.49 4.66
CA LEU A 21 -12.22 -5.86 4.53
C LEU A 21 -12.84 -6.08 3.16
N GLY A 22 -12.03 -6.16 2.11
CA GLY A 22 -12.51 -6.42 0.76
C GLY A 22 -13.17 -7.78 0.57
N PHE A 23 -12.98 -8.72 1.49
CA PHE A 23 -13.65 -10.03 1.49
C PHE A 23 -14.96 -10.03 2.28
N VAL A 24 -15.29 -8.95 2.97
CA VAL A 24 -16.48 -8.83 3.81
C VAL A 24 -17.42 -7.83 3.15
N PRO A 25 -18.73 -8.14 3.04
CA PRO A 25 -19.67 -7.19 2.46
C PRO A 25 -19.63 -5.85 3.19
N ASN A 26 -19.39 -4.77 2.45
CA ASN A 26 -19.35 -3.40 2.97
C ASN A 26 -19.48 -2.43 1.79
N PRO A 27 -19.87 -1.17 2.02
CA PRO A 27 -20.09 -0.21 0.94
C PRO A 27 -18.82 0.50 0.47
N ILE A 28 -17.68 0.31 1.13
CA ILE A 28 -16.47 1.08 0.87
C ILE A 28 -15.52 0.30 -0.03
N VAL A 29 -15.12 -0.89 0.38
CA VAL A 29 -14.15 -1.74 -0.33
C VAL A 29 -14.88 -3.00 -0.76
N ALA A 30 -15.38 -3.00 -1.98
CA ALA A 30 -16.21 -4.08 -2.52
C ALA A 30 -16.18 -4.02 -4.04
N PRO A 31 -16.63 -5.09 -4.75
CA PRO A 31 -16.65 -5.06 -6.21
C PRO A 31 -17.43 -3.88 -6.78
N ASP A 32 -18.48 -3.45 -6.09
CA ASP A 32 -19.31 -2.29 -6.46
C ASP A 32 -19.28 -1.19 -5.39
N GLY A 33 -18.27 -1.20 -4.54
CA GLY A 33 -18.11 -0.19 -3.50
C GLY A 33 -17.49 1.10 -3.99
N LEU A 34 -17.25 2.03 -3.07
CA LEU A 34 -16.58 3.30 -3.36
C LEU A 34 -15.22 3.03 -4.03
N PHE A 35 -14.45 2.11 -3.48
CA PHE A 35 -13.21 1.60 -4.07
C PHE A 35 -13.46 0.18 -4.54
N ALA A 36 -13.47 -0.03 -5.87
CA ALA A 36 -13.73 -1.33 -6.45
C ALA A 36 -12.57 -2.28 -6.20
N VAL A 37 -12.89 -3.50 -5.82
CA VAL A 37 -11.89 -4.55 -5.58
C VAL A 37 -12.39 -5.87 -6.13
N ASN A 38 -11.46 -6.79 -6.33
CA ASN A 38 -11.73 -8.21 -6.53
C ASN A 38 -10.77 -9.00 -5.66
N THR A 39 -10.83 -10.32 -5.71
CA THR A 39 -9.94 -11.17 -4.91
C THR A 39 -8.48 -10.81 -5.12
N MET A 40 -8.07 -10.62 -6.38
CA MET A 40 -6.67 -10.27 -6.69
C MET A 40 -6.28 -8.93 -6.08
N HIS A 41 -7.14 -7.92 -6.15
CA HIS A 41 -6.90 -6.60 -5.55
C HIS A 41 -6.75 -6.71 -4.02
N ASN A 42 -7.64 -7.50 -3.40
CA ASN A 42 -7.55 -7.74 -1.95
C ASN A 42 -6.24 -8.43 -1.56
N LEU A 43 -5.82 -9.43 -2.34
CA LEU A 43 -4.56 -10.14 -2.10
C LEU A 43 -3.36 -9.21 -2.27
N VAL A 44 -3.38 -8.32 -3.26
CA VAL A 44 -2.31 -7.34 -3.44
C VAL A 44 -2.20 -6.43 -2.22
N HIS A 45 -3.33 -5.99 -1.66
CA HIS A 45 -3.31 -5.18 -0.44
C HIS A 45 -2.72 -5.94 0.75
N ILE A 46 -3.10 -7.21 0.92
CA ILE A 46 -2.57 -8.05 2.01
C ILE A 46 -1.06 -8.26 1.82
N LEU A 47 -0.62 -8.57 0.60
CA LEU A 47 0.79 -8.77 0.31
C LEU A 47 1.60 -7.48 0.50
N THR A 48 1.06 -6.34 0.11
CA THR A 48 1.69 -5.04 0.34
C THR A 48 1.88 -4.80 1.85
N GLY A 49 0.84 -5.06 2.62
CA GLY A 49 0.90 -4.93 4.07
C GLY A 49 1.91 -5.88 4.71
N ALA A 50 1.94 -7.12 4.25
CA ALA A 50 2.92 -8.09 4.72
C ALA A 50 4.35 -7.64 4.38
N GLY A 51 4.56 -7.06 3.21
CA GLY A 51 5.85 -6.50 2.81
C GLY A 51 6.30 -5.38 3.73
N PHE A 52 5.41 -4.46 4.07
CA PHE A 52 5.71 -3.39 5.04
C PHE A 52 6.12 -3.97 6.40
N LEU A 53 5.34 -4.93 6.90
CA LEU A 53 5.63 -5.52 8.22
C LEU A 53 6.95 -6.28 8.21
N ALA A 54 7.19 -7.09 7.19
CA ALA A 54 8.43 -7.86 7.07
C ALA A 54 9.64 -6.93 6.96
N GLY A 55 9.59 -5.93 6.10
CA GLY A 55 10.67 -4.98 5.95
C GLY A 55 10.95 -4.21 7.22
N GLY A 56 9.91 -3.80 7.93
CA GLY A 56 10.05 -3.13 9.22
C GLY A 56 10.68 -4.01 10.28
N HIS A 57 10.22 -5.25 10.36
CA HIS A 57 10.72 -6.21 11.34
C HIS A 57 12.17 -6.63 11.08
N LEU A 58 12.56 -6.73 9.81
CA LEU A 58 13.90 -7.16 9.43
C LEU A 58 14.94 -6.04 9.42
N GLY A 59 14.57 -4.83 9.76
CA GLY A 59 15.51 -3.71 9.84
C GLY A 59 15.66 -2.92 8.55
N TYR A 60 14.79 -3.11 7.57
CA TYR A 60 14.80 -2.43 6.29
C TYR A 60 13.56 -1.54 6.10
N ALA A 61 13.04 -0.97 7.19
CA ALA A 61 11.77 -0.26 7.15
C ALA A 61 11.76 0.89 6.14
N ARG A 62 12.76 1.76 6.18
CA ARG A 62 12.80 2.92 5.28
C ARG A 62 12.94 2.51 3.83
N GLN A 63 13.81 1.56 3.54
CA GLN A 63 14.00 1.05 2.18
C GLN A 63 12.71 0.40 1.66
N THR A 64 12.02 -0.33 2.52
CA THR A 64 10.74 -0.96 2.18
C THR A 64 9.67 0.08 1.88
N ILE A 65 9.56 1.12 2.70
CA ILE A 65 8.61 2.21 2.47
C ILE A 65 8.88 2.87 1.12
N ILE A 66 10.14 3.22 0.85
CA ILE A 66 10.51 3.87 -0.42
C ILE A 66 10.24 2.93 -1.60
N GLY A 67 10.63 1.66 -1.48
CA GLY A 67 10.43 0.69 -2.56
C GLY A 67 8.95 0.48 -2.88
N ILE A 68 8.11 0.33 -1.87
CA ILE A 68 6.67 0.19 -2.07
C ILE A 68 6.08 1.49 -2.63
N GLY A 69 6.55 2.64 -2.16
CA GLY A 69 6.13 3.93 -2.71
C GLY A 69 6.42 4.06 -4.20
N VAL A 70 7.61 3.66 -4.63
CA VAL A 70 7.99 3.64 -6.06
C VAL A 70 7.09 2.67 -6.83
N ALA A 71 6.81 1.49 -6.28
CA ALA A 71 5.91 0.53 -6.90
C ALA A 71 4.51 1.12 -7.06
N TYR A 72 4.03 1.88 -6.08
CA TYR A 72 2.71 2.52 -6.16
C TYR A 72 2.67 3.68 -7.16
N VAL A 73 3.78 4.38 -7.39
CA VAL A 73 3.89 5.32 -8.51
C VAL A 73 3.67 4.59 -9.82
N ALA A 74 4.34 3.46 -10.02
CA ALA A 74 4.16 2.64 -11.23
C ALA A 74 2.72 2.16 -11.38
N VAL A 75 2.12 1.65 -10.30
CA VAL A 75 0.71 1.21 -10.30
C VAL A 75 -0.22 2.36 -10.63
N THR A 76 0.05 3.55 -10.11
CA THR A 76 -0.75 4.73 -10.40
C THR A 76 -0.70 5.09 -11.89
N ILE A 77 0.49 5.11 -12.45
CA ILE A 77 0.66 5.42 -13.88
C ILE A 77 -0.06 4.37 -14.74
N ILE A 78 0.15 3.10 -14.46
CA ILE A 78 -0.51 2.00 -15.18
C ILE A 78 -2.03 2.11 -15.03
N GLY A 79 -2.50 2.43 -13.83
CA GLY A 79 -3.93 2.59 -13.57
C GLY A 79 -4.57 3.69 -14.41
N PHE A 80 -3.93 4.86 -14.52
CA PHE A 80 -4.45 5.95 -15.35
C PHE A 80 -4.34 5.67 -16.84
N LEU A 81 -3.40 4.84 -17.26
CA LEU A 81 -3.26 4.43 -18.66
C LEU A 81 -4.19 3.27 -19.02
N THR A 82 -4.76 2.59 -18.04
CA THR A 82 -5.64 1.46 -18.25
C THR A 82 -7.00 1.96 -18.74
N THR A 83 -7.44 1.44 -19.88
CA THR A 83 -8.81 1.63 -20.35
C THR A 83 -9.68 0.53 -19.75
N GLY A 84 -10.84 0.91 -19.23
CA GLY A 84 -11.69 -0.03 -18.50
C GLY A 84 -11.25 -0.19 -17.04
N ASN A 85 -11.71 -1.26 -16.40
CA ASN A 85 -11.62 -1.41 -14.94
C ASN A 85 -10.78 -2.60 -14.50
N MET A 86 -9.93 -3.13 -15.40
CA MET A 86 -9.05 -4.26 -15.06
C MET A 86 -7.60 -3.89 -15.33
N LEU A 87 -6.91 -3.49 -14.28
CA LEU A 87 -5.47 -3.18 -14.33
C LEU A 87 -4.70 -4.47 -14.64
N LEU A 88 -3.94 -4.45 -15.73
CA LEU A 88 -3.18 -5.60 -16.22
C LEU A 88 -4.04 -6.85 -16.47
N GLY A 89 -5.35 -6.68 -16.61
CA GLY A 89 -6.28 -7.80 -16.77
C GLY A 89 -6.51 -8.64 -15.52
N LEU A 90 -5.99 -8.22 -14.37
CA LEU A 90 -6.00 -9.01 -13.13
C LEU A 90 -6.70 -8.31 -11.98
N VAL A 91 -6.51 -7.01 -11.83
CA VAL A 91 -6.92 -6.26 -10.65
C VAL A 91 -8.06 -5.33 -11.01
N HIS A 92 -9.22 -5.57 -10.38
CA HIS A 92 -10.39 -4.71 -10.57
C HIS A 92 -10.16 -3.36 -9.89
N ILE A 93 -10.30 -2.28 -10.65
CA ILE A 93 -10.16 -0.91 -10.17
C ILE A 93 -11.30 -0.05 -10.72
N ASN A 94 -11.55 1.06 -10.07
CA ASN A 94 -12.44 2.11 -10.59
C ASN A 94 -11.72 3.46 -10.54
N GLU A 95 -12.44 4.54 -10.89
CA GLU A 95 -11.85 5.88 -10.90
C GLU A 95 -11.38 6.30 -9.51
N ALA A 96 -12.16 6.00 -8.47
CA ALA A 96 -11.77 6.31 -7.10
C ALA A 96 -10.48 5.59 -6.70
N ASP A 97 -10.29 4.33 -7.12
CA ASP A 97 -9.04 3.60 -6.90
C ASP A 97 -7.84 4.28 -7.55
N ARG A 98 -8.01 4.80 -8.75
CA ARG A 98 -6.92 5.49 -9.46
C ARG A 98 -6.40 6.67 -8.65
N TRP A 99 -7.32 7.49 -8.14
CA TRP A 99 -6.96 8.64 -7.33
C TRP A 99 -6.44 8.24 -5.95
N LEU A 100 -6.99 7.18 -5.36
CA LEU A 100 -6.50 6.64 -4.10
C LEU A 100 -5.05 6.16 -4.26
N HIS A 101 -4.73 5.44 -5.33
CA HIS A 101 -3.37 4.98 -5.58
C HIS A 101 -2.41 6.15 -5.75
N ALA A 102 -2.84 7.23 -6.42
CA ALA A 102 -2.02 8.44 -6.54
C ALA A 102 -1.75 9.04 -5.16
N ALA A 103 -2.78 9.17 -4.33
CA ALA A 103 -2.63 9.69 -2.97
C ALA A 103 -1.73 8.79 -2.12
N LEU A 104 -1.89 7.47 -2.23
CA LEU A 104 -1.06 6.52 -1.51
C LEU A 104 0.40 6.59 -1.94
N ALA A 105 0.67 6.69 -3.26
CA ALA A 105 2.03 6.81 -3.75
C ALA A 105 2.72 8.04 -3.16
N VAL A 106 2.04 9.18 -3.15
CA VAL A 106 2.57 10.42 -2.57
C VAL A 106 2.79 10.26 -1.06
N ALA A 107 1.79 9.72 -0.35
CA ALA A 107 1.88 9.57 1.10
C ALA A 107 3.00 8.61 1.50
N ILE A 108 3.12 7.48 0.82
CA ILE A 108 4.15 6.47 1.12
C ILE A 108 5.55 7.03 0.83
N LEU A 109 5.75 7.68 -0.31
CA LEU A 109 7.04 8.29 -0.64
C LEU A 109 7.40 9.41 0.32
N ALA A 110 6.44 10.27 0.69
CA ALA A 110 6.67 11.31 1.68
C ALA A 110 7.07 10.70 3.02
N ALA A 111 6.39 9.62 3.43
CA ALA A 111 6.74 8.90 4.65
C ALA A 111 8.16 8.33 4.59
N GLY A 112 8.56 7.78 3.44
CA GLY A 112 9.92 7.30 3.25
C GLY A 112 10.95 8.41 3.36
N TYR A 113 10.60 9.60 2.89
CA TYR A 113 11.49 10.76 2.95
C TYR A 113 11.68 11.29 4.38
N VAL A 114 10.62 11.32 5.20
CA VAL A 114 10.65 11.90 6.54
C VAL A 114 10.94 10.89 7.65
N THR A 115 11.16 9.62 7.31
CA THR A 115 11.48 8.59 8.29
C THR A 115 12.95 8.26 8.30
N THR A 116 13.39 7.61 9.35
CA THR A 116 14.76 7.11 9.46
C THR A 116 14.74 5.74 10.11
N ASP A 117 15.67 4.89 9.69
CA ASP A 117 15.93 3.63 10.37
C ASP A 117 16.73 3.95 11.63
N VAL A 118 16.01 4.24 12.70
CA VAL A 118 16.66 4.47 13.98
C VAL A 118 17.20 3.12 14.45
N LYS A 119 18.49 2.97 14.39
CA LYS A 119 19.10 1.87 15.09
C LYS A 119 18.85 2.13 16.56
N THR A 120 18.27 1.15 17.23
CA THR A 120 17.97 1.28 18.64
C THR A 120 19.24 1.61 19.40
N ALA A 121 19.10 2.25 20.55
CA ALA A 121 20.24 2.52 21.42
C ALA A 121 21.03 1.26 21.73
N SER A 122 20.39 0.11 21.73
CA SER A 122 21.05 -1.17 21.89
C SER A 122 21.97 -1.49 20.73
N ALA A 123 21.76 -0.90 19.59
CA ALA A 123 22.67 -1.03 18.47
C ALA A 123 23.89 -0.12 18.65
N SER A 124 23.81 0.71 19.62
CA SER A 124 24.93 1.54 20.00
C SER A 124 25.84 0.78 20.94
#